data_e6d630f5632751250a108c9608d9986e
#
_entry.id   e6d630f5632751250a108c9608d9986e
#
_cell.length_a   1.000
_cell.length_b   1.000
_cell.length_c   1.000
_cell.angle_alpha   90.00
_cell.angle_beta   90.00
_cell.angle_gamma   90.00
#
_symmetry.space_group_name_H-M   'P 1'
#
loop_
_entity.id
_entity.type
_entity.pdbx_description
1 polymer ?
#
loop_
_entity_poly.entity_id
_entity_poly.type
_entity_poly.pdbx_seq_one_letter_code
_entity_poly.pdbx_strand_id
1 'polypeptide(L)'
;MISLNGRDLTIEQVIRVTRGYEEVKIAEEAKAPMDKARAYVEEKVASGAAIYGLTTGFGKFQDKYISIHDTATLQRNLIVSHACGMGEPFAEDITRGIMLLRCNALCRGNSGIRRSTVETLIAMLNTHVHPIIPQKGSLGASGDLAPLAHMVLVMIGEGEAVYNGERMSGAEAMARAGIPTVELAAKEGLALINGTQVMTSTGLHTLYGAMQLAKTADIAAAMTAEAQLGITKAFDAKVHELRGHGGQMDCAANIRKLIDGSGLCAAVQQGKVQDAYSIRCVPQIHGASRDAIEYVRAAVSREINAVTDNPIIFPDDDDAISGGNFHGQPMALAFDFLGIALSEYANVSERRLERMVNPQLSNGLPAFLTQNGGLNSGFMIAQYSAASMVSENKVYAHPASVDSIPSSANQEDHVSMGTTAARKAGMILDNAEKVISIELFAAFQALHIRGEDKLAPATKAVWDEMRRVVEPIEDDVVMYPRLNAVEKLVRGGDIVRAAQSVCGELN
;
A
#
# COMPACT_ATOMS: atom_id res chain seq x y z
N MET A 1 21.61 4.26 5.76
CA MET A 1 21.77 2.78 5.69
C MET A 1 21.04 2.15 6.85
N ILE A 2 20.08 1.25 6.58
CA ILE A 2 19.24 0.57 7.58
C ILE A 2 19.83 -0.81 7.88
N SER A 3 19.92 -1.17 9.16
CA SER A 3 20.39 -2.49 9.62
C SER A 3 19.20 -3.41 9.83
N LEU A 4 19.16 -4.56 9.16
CA LEU A 4 18.06 -5.54 9.21
C LEU A 4 18.35 -6.60 10.26
N ASN A 5 17.44 -6.75 11.23
CA ASN A 5 17.52 -7.75 12.29
C ASN A 5 16.26 -8.63 12.44
N GLY A 6 15.26 -8.39 11.58
CA GLY A 6 14.00 -9.13 11.57
C GLY A 6 13.02 -8.76 12.69
N ARG A 7 13.19 -7.61 13.39
CA ARG A 7 12.45 -7.29 14.62
C ARG A 7 11.82 -5.91 14.69
N ASP A 8 12.47 -4.89 14.14
CA ASP A 8 12.17 -3.47 14.42
C ASP A 8 12.09 -2.59 13.16
N LEU A 9 11.96 -3.21 11.99
CA LEU A 9 11.73 -2.49 10.74
C LEU A 9 10.39 -1.74 10.82
N THR A 10 10.37 -0.45 10.43
CA THR A 10 9.16 0.37 10.39
C THR A 10 8.65 0.59 8.97
N ILE A 11 7.38 0.96 8.83
CA ILE A 11 6.77 1.26 7.53
C ILE A 11 7.52 2.40 6.84
N GLU A 12 7.89 3.44 7.58
CA GLU A 12 8.64 4.59 7.07
C GLU A 12 10.03 4.20 6.57
N GLN A 13 10.69 3.26 7.27
CA GLN A 13 11.97 2.70 6.81
C GLN A 13 11.81 1.93 5.51
N VAL A 14 10.74 1.12 5.38
CA VAL A 14 10.43 0.44 4.12
C VAL A 14 10.29 1.45 2.98
N ILE A 15 9.52 2.53 3.17
CA ILE A 15 9.33 3.57 2.15
C ILE A 15 10.66 4.27 1.80
N ARG A 16 11.53 4.56 2.78
CA ARG A 16 12.85 5.14 2.51
C ARG A 16 13.72 4.22 1.64
N VAL A 17 13.65 2.92 1.84
CA VAL A 17 14.40 1.95 1.01
C VAL A 17 13.77 1.84 -0.38
N THR A 18 12.45 1.73 -0.47
CA THR A 18 11.76 1.41 -1.72
C THR A 18 11.65 2.60 -2.67
N ARG A 19 11.42 3.80 -2.16
CA ARG A 19 11.26 5.05 -2.93
C ARG A 19 12.43 6.01 -2.77
N GLY A 20 13.09 6.01 -1.62
CA GLY A 20 14.24 6.86 -1.33
C GLY A 20 15.60 6.19 -1.58
N TYR A 21 15.61 4.92 -2.00
CA TYR A 21 16.80 4.14 -2.32
C TYR A 21 17.84 4.07 -1.18
N GLU A 22 17.36 4.17 0.08
CA GLU A 22 18.25 4.01 1.22
C GLU A 22 18.80 2.59 1.26
N GLU A 23 20.14 2.46 1.40
CA GLU A 23 20.82 1.17 1.43
C GLU A 23 20.53 0.40 2.73
N VAL A 24 20.63 -0.93 2.64
CA VAL A 24 20.42 -1.84 3.76
C VAL A 24 21.61 -2.77 3.98
N LYS A 25 21.73 -3.30 5.18
CA LYS A 25 22.72 -4.33 5.55
C LYS A 25 22.16 -5.26 6.60
N ILE A 26 22.75 -6.44 6.75
CA ILE A 26 22.48 -7.33 7.89
C ILE A 26 23.01 -6.66 9.18
N ALA A 27 22.19 -6.59 10.20
CA ALA A 27 22.58 -6.12 11.52
C ALA A 27 23.62 -7.06 12.15
N GLU A 28 24.56 -6.54 12.94
CA GLU A 28 25.62 -7.36 13.53
C GLU A 28 25.05 -8.45 14.44
N GLU A 29 24.04 -8.10 15.24
CA GLU A 29 23.34 -9.03 16.14
C GLU A 29 22.54 -10.12 15.43
N ALA A 30 22.20 -9.94 14.14
CA ALA A 30 21.48 -10.96 13.36
C ALA A 30 22.40 -12.08 12.83
N LYS A 31 23.70 -11.82 12.68
CA LYS A 31 24.65 -12.75 12.05
C LYS A 31 24.77 -14.06 12.81
N ALA A 32 25.00 -14.01 14.12
CA ALA A 32 25.20 -15.21 14.93
C ALA A 32 23.95 -16.11 14.97
N PRO A 33 22.70 -15.62 15.15
CA PRO A 33 21.49 -16.43 15.02
C PRO A 33 21.34 -17.08 13.63
N MET A 34 21.63 -16.35 12.54
CA MET A 34 21.57 -16.89 11.19
C MET A 34 22.57 -18.02 10.97
N ASP A 35 23.84 -17.82 11.38
CA ASP A 35 24.89 -18.81 11.24
C ASP A 35 24.58 -20.07 12.08
N LYS A 36 24.01 -19.92 13.28
CA LYS A 36 23.57 -21.02 14.15
C LYS A 36 22.45 -21.86 13.52
N ALA A 37 21.42 -21.19 12.99
CA ALA A 37 20.33 -21.89 12.30
C ALA A 37 20.81 -22.61 11.03
N ARG A 38 21.79 -22.03 10.32
CA ARG A 38 22.42 -22.67 9.16
C ARG A 38 23.21 -23.91 9.57
N ALA A 39 24.02 -23.84 10.58
CA ALA A 39 24.79 -24.97 11.10
C ALA A 39 23.89 -26.17 11.51
N TYR A 40 22.75 -25.86 12.13
CA TYR A 40 21.72 -26.86 12.44
C TYR A 40 21.22 -27.57 11.18
N VAL A 41 20.86 -26.82 10.13
CA VAL A 41 20.41 -27.44 8.87
C VAL A 41 21.47 -28.31 8.25
N GLU A 42 22.73 -27.89 8.23
CA GLU A 42 23.85 -28.66 7.69
C GLU A 42 24.10 -29.96 8.46
N GLU A 43 24.03 -29.90 9.80
CA GLU A 43 24.12 -31.10 10.66
C GLU A 43 23.00 -32.12 10.38
N LYS A 44 21.75 -31.65 10.31
CA LYS A 44 20.59 -32.53 10.05
C LYS A 44 20.66 -33.16 8.65
N VAL A 45 21.10 -32.39 7.63
CA VAL A 45 21.34 -32.93 6.28
C VAL A 45 22.44 -34.00 6.30
N ALA A 46 23.56 -33.73 6.97
CA ALA A 46 24.68 -34.67 7.06
C ALA A 46 24.32 -35.97 7.83
N SER A 47 23.45 -35.88 8.82
CA SER A 47 22.97 -37.06 9.60
C SER A 47 21.92 -37.90 8.86
N GLY A 48 21.37 -37.40 7.72
CA GLY A 48 20.31 -38.07 6.98
C GLY A 48 18.95 -38.05 7.67
N ALA A 49 18.72 -37.16 8.63
CA ALA A 49 17.43 -37.00 9.31
C ALA A 49 16.33 -36.62 8.33
N ALA A 50 15.17 -37.28 8.39
CA ALA A 50 14.02 -36.95 7.55
C ALA A 50 13.29 -35.72 8.13
N ILE A 51 13.57 -34.56 7.57
CA ILE A 51 12.94 -33.28 7.99
C ILE A 51 12.29 -32.65 6.76
N TYR A 52 11.02 -32.25 6.91
CA TYR A 52 10.26 -31.59 5.83
C TYR A 52 11.01 -30.40 5.24
N GLY A 53 11.11 -30.38 3.92
CA GLY A 53 11.74 -29.28 3.19
C GLY A 53 13.27 -29.17 3.33
N LEU A 54 13.92 -30.03 4.12
CA LEU A 54 15.38 -30.16 4.22
C LEU A 54 15.88 -31.36 3.41
N THR A 55 15.35 -32.55 3.71
CA THR A 55 15.76 -33.85 3.15
C THR A 55 14.59 -34.58 2.50
N THR A 56 13.43 -33.98 2.39
CA THR A 56 12.24 -34.50 1.71
C THR A 56 11.79 -33.59 0.57
N GLY A 57 10.92 -34.11 -0.31
CA GLY A 57 10.20 -33.29 -1.27
C GLY A 57 9.22 -32.32 -0.59
N PHE A 58 8.52 -31.49 -1.40
CA PHE A 58 7.64 -30.42 -0.93
C PHE A 58 6.17 -30.77 -1.15
N GLY A 59 5.28 -30.16 -0.35
CA GLY A 59 3.83 -30.30 -0.48
C GLY A 59 3.39 -31.77 -0.44
N LYS A 60 2.69 -32.25 -1.48
CA LYS A 60 2.25 -33.64 -1.58
C LYS A 60 3.39 -34.68 -1.62
N PHE A 61 4.60 -34.26 -1.97
CA PHE A 61 5.79 -35.13 -2.01
C PHE A 61 6.60 -35.15 -0.72
N GLN A 62 6.05 -34.68 0.40
CA GLN A 62 6.70 -34.63 1.71
C GLN A 62 7.26 -35.98 2.18
N ASP A 63 6.68 -37.12 1.71
CA ASP A 63 7.10 -38.49 2.06
C ASP A 63 8.26 -39.04 1.18
N LYS A 64 8.74 -38.25 0.22
CA LYS A 64 9.81 -38.66 -0.69
C LYS A 64 11.14 -38.17 -0.17
N TYR A 65 11.99 -39.11 0.26
CA TYR A 65 13.37 -38.80 0.65
C TYR A 65 14.21 -38.38 -0.56
N ILE A 66 15.02 -37.36 -0.42
CA ILE A 66 15.91 -36.83 -1.44
C ILE A 66 17.36 -37.05 -1.03
N SER A 67 18.16 -37.59 -1.94
CA SER A 67 19.58 -37.81 -1.68
C SER A 67 20.35 -36.49 -1.55
N ILE A 68 21.47 -36.52 -0.79
CA ILE A 68 22.34 -35.33 -0.63
C ILE A 68 22.84 -34.85 -2.01
N HIS A 69 23.11 -35.79 -2.95
CA HIS A 69 23.59 -35.47 -4.28
C HIS A 69 22.55 -34.72 -5.16
N ASP A 70 21.26 -34.91 -4.89
CA ASP A 70 20.16 -34.29 -5.64
C ASP A 70 19.66 -32.97 -5.02
N THR A 71 20.22 -32.59 -3.87
CA THR A 71 19.74 -31.43 -3.11
C THR A 71 19.78 -30.12 -3.93
N ALA A 72 20.90 -29.82 -4.56
CA ALA A 72 21.03 -28.58 -5.36
C ALA A 72 20.03 -28.59 -6.54
N THR A 73 19.88 -29.74 -7.21
CA THR A 73 18.92 -29.93 -8.29
C THR A 73 17.49 -29.75 -7.79
N LEU A 74 17.15 -30.28 -6.62
CA LEU A 74 15.83 -30.09 -5.99
C LEU A 74 15.54 -28.62 -5.71
N GLN A 75 16.50 -27.90 -5.11
CA GLN A 75 16.31 -26.48 -4.78
C GLN A 75 16.11 -25.64 -6.08
N ARG A 76 16.93 -25.86 -7.12
CA ARG A 76 16.73 -25.19 -8.42
C ARG A 76 15.39 -25.56 -9.05
N ASN A 77 15.03 -26.85 -9.09
CA ASN A 77 13.77 -27.32 -9.68
C ASN A 77 12.55 -26.75 -8.94
N LEU A 78 12.62 -26.57 -7.63
CA LEU A 78 11.59 -25.87 -6.87
C LEU A 78 11.38 -24.45 -7.43
N ILE A 79 12.44 -23.68 -7.60
CA ILE A 79 12.35 -22.30 -8.07
C ILE A 79 11.80 -22.23 -9.51
N VAL A 80 12.35 -22.99 -10.43
CA VAL A 80 11.95 -22.92 -11.85
C VAL A 80 10.51 -23.42 -12.07
N SER A 81 10.07 -24.41 -11.31
CA SER A 81 8.70 -24.95 -11.43
C SER A 81 7.65 -24.04 -10.77
N HIS A 82 8.04 -23.23 -9.80
CA HIS A 82 7.15 -22.29 -9.08
C HIS A 82 7.09 -20.91 -9.74
N ALA A 83 8.04 -20.57 -10.60
CA ALA A 83 8.05 -19.29 -11.32
C ALA A 83 7.05 -19.29 -12.47
N CYS A 84 5.75 -19.37 -12.15
CA CYS A 84 4.64 -19.45 -13.11
C CYS A 84 3.68 -18.26 -13.01
N GLY A 85 4.14 -17.13 -12.49
CA GLY A 85 3.38 -15.88 -12.44
C GLY A 85 3.06 -15.33 -13.83
N MET A 86 1.95 -14.60 -13.96
CA MET A 86 1.45 -14.03 -15.20
C MET A 86 1.01 -12.58 -15.04
N GLY A 87 0.83 -11.90 -16.18
CA GLY A 87 0.36 -10.50 -16.26
C GLY A 87 1.48 -9.49 -16.16
N GLU A 88 1.12 -8.22 -15.98
CA GLU A 88 2.07 -7.13 -15.87
C GLU A 88 2.96 -7.30 -14.62
N PRO A 89 4.22 -6.84 -14.68
CA PRO A 89 5.09 -6.87 -13.51
C PRO A 89 4.62 -5.90 -12.42
N PHE A 90 5.00 -6.19 -11.18
CA PHE A 90 4.89 -5.20 -10.11
C PHE A 90 5.77 -3.98 -10.39
N ALA A 91 5.35 -2.82 -9.88
CA ALA A 91 6.15 -1.60 -9.92
C ALA A 91 7.45 -1.77 -9.13
N GLU A 92 8.45 -0.97 -9.46
CA GLU A 92 9.79 -1.05 -8.90
C GLU A 92 9.80 -0.91 -7.38
N ASP A 93 9.06 0.06 -6.81
CA ASP A 93 9.00 0.27 -5.37
C ASP A 93 8.39 -0.94 -4.64
N ILE A 94 7.36 -1.58 -5.20
CA ILE A 94 6.78 -2.82 -4.67
C ILE A 94 7.80 -3.97 -4.74
N THR A 95 8.49 -4.12 -5.88
CA THR A 95 9.52 -5.16 -6.06
C THR A 95 10.67 -4.98 -5.05
N ARG A 96 11.15 -3.76 -4.84
CA ARG A 96 12.17 -3.43 -3.83
C ARG A 96 11.67 -3.78 -2.42
N GLY A 97 10.39 -3.52 -2.14
CA GLY A 97 9.76 -3.89 -0.88
C GLY A 97 9.69 -5.41 -0.67
N ILE A 98 9.38 -6.19 -1.71
CA ILE A 98 9.41 -7.65 -1.68
C ILE A 98 10.80 -8.16 -1.28
N MET A 99 11.83 -7.66 -1.95
CA MET A 99 13.23 -8.01 -1.66
C MET A 99 13.62 -7.64 -0.22
N LEU A 100 13.32 -6.42 0.20
CA LEU A 100 13.62 -5.92 1.54
C LEU A 100 12.94 -6.76 2.63
N LEU A 101 11.64 -7.00 2.50
CA LEU A 101 10.87 -7.76 3.50
C LEU A 101 11.33 -9.22 3.56
N ARG A 102 11.73 -9.82 2.42
CA ARG A 102 12.32 -11.16 2.43
C ARG A 102 13.65 -11.15 3.19
N CYS A 103 14.55 -10.20 2.90
CA CYS A 103 15.81 -10.04 3.66
C CYS A 103 15.54 -9.89 5.17
N ASN A 104 14.61 -9.02 5.56
CA ASN A 104 14.32 -8.77 6.96
C ASN A 104 13.83 -10.03 7.68
N ALA A 105 12.89 -10.79 7.09
CA ALA A 105 12.40 -12.04 7.66
C ALA A 105 13.52 -13.07 7.84
N LEU A 106 14.44 -13.18 6.88
CA LEU A 106 15.57 -14.11 6.93
C LEU A 106 16.63 -13.70 7.97
N CYS A 107 16.82 -12.40 8.21
CA CYS A 107 17.72 -11.88 9.24
C CYS A 107 17.29 -12.25 10.67
N ARG A 108 16.08 -12.76 10.87
CA ARG A 108 15.63 -13.28 12.17
C ARG A 108 16.43 -14.50 12.65
N GLY A 109 17.01 -15.27 11.73
CA GLY A 109 17.83 -16.44 12.06
C GLY A 109 17.03 -17.71 12.35
N ASN A 110 15.80 -17.84 11.81
CA ASN A 110 14.94 -19.01 12.00
C ASN A 110 14.69 -19.82 10.72
N SER A 111 15.31 -19.44 9.58
CA SER A 111 15.08 -20.08 8.28
C SER A 111 16.17 -21.07 7.86
N GLY A 112 17.33 -21.06 8.52
CA GLY A 112 18.44 -21.93 8.19
C GLY A 112 19.11 -21.68 6.84
N ILE A 113 18.94 -20.47 6.30
CA ILE A 113 19.59 -20.01 5.05
C ILE A 113 21.01 -19.53 5.32
N ARG A 114 21.91 -19.66 4.34
CA ARG A 114 23.26 -19.07 4.45
C ARG A 114 23.18 -17.56 4.43
N ARG A 115 23.99 -16.93 5.28
CA ARG A 115 24.13 -15.47 5.31
C ARG A 115 24.55 -14.89 3.94
N SER A 116 25.48 -15.55 3.23
CA SER A 116 25.92 -15.15 1.89
C SER A 116 24.78 -15.08 0.87
N THR A 117 23.78 -15.96 0.96
CA THR A 117 22.61 -15.93 0.08
C THR A 117 21.74 -14.69 0.36
N VAL A 118 21.57 -14.30 1.62
CA VAL A 118 20.86 -13.06 2.00
C VAL A 118 21.67 -11.83 1.59
N GLU A 119 22.99 -11.86 1.73
CA GLU A 119 23.91 -10.80 1.29
C GLU A 119 23.81 -10.57 -0.23
N THR A 120 23.64 -11.65 -1.04
CA THR A 120 23.39 -11.53 -2.49
C THR A 120 22.06 -10.77 -2.76
N LEU A 121 20.97 -11.10 -2.07
CA LEU A 121 19.69 -10.41 -2.24
C LEU A 121 19.78 -8.94 -1.80
N ILE A 122 20.52 -8.65 -0.73
CA ILE A 122 20.83 -7.28 -0.29
C ILE A 122 21.67 -6.54 -1.33
N ALA A 123 22.67 -7.20 -1.91
CA ALA A 123 23.49 -6.60 -2.97
C ALA A 123 22.64 -6.22 -4.18
N MET A 124 21.73 -7.10 -4.64
CA MET A 124 20.78 -6.78 -5.71
C MET A 124 19.91 -5.56 -5.36
N LEU A 125 19.38 -5.49 -4.15
CA LEU A 125 18.55 -4.37 -3.68
C LEU A 125 19.34 -3.04 -3.69
N ASN A 126 20.56 -3.04 -3.17
CA ASN A 126 21.41 -1.85 -3.04
C ASN A 126 21.99 -1.39 -4.38
N THR A 127 22.25 -2.31 -5.33
CA THR A 127 22.77 -1.98 -6.67
C THR A 127 21.67 -1.82 -7.72
N HIS A 128 20.40 -1.85 -7.30
CA HIS A 128 19.23 -1.62 -8.15
C HIS A 128 19.01 -2.67 -9.24
N VAL A 129 19.33 -3.93 -8.97
CA VAL A 129 18.91 -5.07 -9.80
C VAL A 129 17.51 -5.47 -9.38
N HIS A 130 16.50 -5.15 -10.18
CA HIS A 130 15.09 -5.36 -9.84
C HIS A 130 14.52 -6.54 -10.65
N PRO A 131 14.24 -7.69 -10.01
CA PRO A 131 13.59 -8.83 -10.67
C PRO A 131 12.24 -8.45 -11.29
N ILE A 132 11.92 -9.00 -12.45
CA ILE A 132 10.59 -8.90 -13.05
C ILE A 132 9.68 -9.92 -12.38
N ILE A 133 8.74 -9.43 -11.59
CA ILE A 133 7.81 -10.23 -10.80
C ILE A 133 6.38 -9.98 -11.30
N PRO A 134 5.73 -10.95 -12.00
CA PRO A 134 4.35 -10.79 -12.45
C PRO A 134 3.36 -10.69 -11.28
N GLN A 135 2.30 -9.88 -11.46
CA GLN A 135 1.33 -9.57 -10.42
C GLN A 135 0.34 -10.68 -10.08
N LYS A 136 0.19 -11.69 -10.96
CA LYS A 136 -0.82 -12.75 -10.81
C LYS A 136 -0.14 -14.10 -10.64
N GLY A 137 -0.65 -14.94 -9.73
CA GLY A 137 -0.15 -16.29 -9.50
C GLY A 137 -0.07 -16.71 -8.02
N SER A 138 -0.23 -15.80 -7.06
CA SER A 138 -0.29 -16.16 -5.64
C SER A 138 -1.72 -16.44 -5.19
N LEU A 139 -1.93 -17.55 -4.50
CA LEU A 139 -3.15 -17.91 -3.75
C LEU A 139 -3.05 -17.51 -2.27
N GLY A 140 -1.83 -17.32 -1.75
CA GLY A 140 -1.60 -17.02 -0.34
C GLY A 140 -1.86 -18.20 0.60
N ALA A 141 -1.78 -19.45 0.11
CA ALA A 141 -1.85 -20.66 0.90
C ALA A 141 -0.54 -20.90 1.65
N SER A 142 0.54 -21.15 0.90
CA SER A 142 1.91 -21.23 1.42
C SER A 142 2.64 -19.88 1.26
N GLY A 143 1.92 -18.77 1.45
CA GLY A 143 2.39 -17.43 1.13
C GLY A 143 2.41 -17.18 -0.38
N ASP A 144 3.41 -16.44 -0.83
CA ASP A 144 3.52 -15.88 -2.18
C ASP A 144 4.50 -16.67 -3.06
N LEU A 145 4.35 -18.01 -3.15
CA LEU A 145 5.32 -18.92 -3.77
C LEU A 145 5.72 -18.49 -5.19
N ALA A 146 4.75 -18.36 -6.11
CA ALA A 146 5.03 -18.08 -7.51
C ALA A 146 5.75 -16.73 -7.71
N PRO A 147 5.27 -15.59 -7.18
CA PRO A 147 5.96 -14.33 -7.37
C PRO A 147 7.33 -14.27 -6.66
N LEU A 148 7.50 -14.89 -5.49
CA LEU A 148 8.81 -14.98 -4.83
C LEU A 148 9.78 -15.86 -5.64
N ALA A 149 9.30 -16.91 -6.31
CA ALA A 149 10.15 -17.72 -7.20
C ALA A 149 10.71 -16.87 -8.36
N HIS A 150 9.94 -15.96 -8.93
CA HIS A 150 10.45 -15.02 -9.94
C HIS A 150 11.59 -14.13 -9.40
N MET A 151 11.52 -13.69 -8.14
CA MET A 151 12.62 -12.97 -7.50
C MET A 151 13.88 -13.83 -7.44
N VAL A 152 13.74 -15.10 -7.04
CA VAL A 152 14.86 -16.03 -6.84
C VAL A 152 15.48 -16.47 -8.16
N LEU A 153 14.70 -16.55 -9.26
CA LEU A 153 15.27 -16.84 -10.59
C LEU A 153 16.46 -15.93 -10.91
N VAL A 154 16.36 -14.64 -10.64
CA VAL A 154 17.44 -13.69 -10.90
C VAL A 154 18.68 -14.00 -10.05
N MET A 155 18.49 -14.37 -8.79
CA MET A 155 19.60 -14.76 -7.89
C MET A 155 20.41 -15.96 -8.42
N ILE A 156 19.74 -16.91 -9.11
CA ILE A 156 20.39 -18.09 -9.71
C ILE A 156 20.80 -17.88 -11.17
N GLY A 157 20.70 -16.66 -11.69
CA GLY A 157 21.09 -16.30 -13.06
C GLY A 157 20.05 -16.63 -14.13
N GLU A 158 18.81 -16.89 -13.74
CA GLU A 158 17.69 -17.14 -14.64
C GLU A 158 16.67 -15.99 -14.60
N GLY A 159 15.54 -16.12 -15.32
CA GLY A 159 14.50 -15.11 -15.38
C GLY A 159 14.96 -13.78 -15.97
N GLU A 160 14.29 -12.71 -15.58
CA GLU A 160 14.53 -11.36 -16.12
C GLU A 160 14.60 -10.33 -14.98
N ALA A 161 15.38 -9.28 -15.20
CA ALA A 161 15.48 -8.14 -14.30
C ALA A 161 15.55 -6.81 -15.06
N VAL A 162 15.26 -5.71 -14.37
CA VAL A 162 15.62 -4.37 -14.81
C VAL A 162 16.89 -3.95 -14.07
N TYR A 163 17.88 -3.49 -14.82
CA TYR A 163 19.11 -2.89 -14.30
C TYR A 163 19.44 -1.62 -15.09
N ASN A 164 19.67 -0.51 -14.40
CA ASN A 164 19.88 0.81 -15.02
C ASN A 164 18.79 1.22 -16.03
N GLY A 165 17.53 0.87 -15.76
CA GLY A 165 16.40 1.17 -16.63
C GLY A 165 16.22 0.23 -17.83
N GLU A 166 17.10 -0.75 -18.03
CA GLU A 166 17.04 -1.72 -19.13
C GLU A 166 16.57 -3.08 -18.62
N ARG A 167 15.62 -3.70 -19.31
CA ARG A 167 15.16 -5.07 -19.06
C ARG A 167 16.10 -6.04 -19.77
N MET A 168 16.61 -7.03 -19.05
CA MET A 168 17.56 -8.02 -19.55
C MET A 168 17.41 -9.36 -18.82
N SER A 169 18.17 -10.39 -19.23
CA SER A 169 18.20 -11.65 -18.50
C SER A 169 18.79 -11.49 -17.08
N GLY A 170 18.35 -12.35 -16.16
CA GLY A 170 18.86 -12.34 -14.77
C GLY A 170 20.40 -12.50 -14.73
N ALA A 171 20.95 -13.42 -15.53
CA ALA A 171 22.40 -13.62 -15.60
C ALA A 171 23.15 -12.35 -16.06
N GLU A 172 22.64 -11.65 -17.07
CA GLU A 172 23.24 -10.42 -17.57
C GLU A 172 23.15 -9.29 -16.55
N ALA A 173 22.00 -9.12 -15.90
CA ALA A 173 21.80 -8.11 -14.86
C ALA A 173 22.76 -8.30 -13.69
N MET A 174 22.88 -9.54 -13.18
CA MET A 174 23.79 -9.91 -12.10
C MET A 174 25.26 -9.65 -12.51
N ALA A 175 25.66 -10.08 -13.71
CA ALA A 175 27.02 -9.87 -14.21
C ALA A 175 27.37 -8.39 -14.38
N ARG A 176 26.47 -7.58 -14.95
CA ARG A 176 26.67 -6.12 -15.10
C ARG A 176 26.73 -5.40 -13.76
N ALA A 177 26.00 -5.89 -12.74
CA ALA A 177 26.04 -5.35 -11.40
C ALA A 177 27.25 -5.85 -10.57
N GLY A 178 28.04 -6.77 -11.10
CA GLY A 178 29.19 -7.36 -10.41
C GLY A 178 28.79 -8.29 -9.26
N ILE A 179 27.57 -8.86 -9.30
CA ILE A 179 27.04 -9.75 -8.26
C ILE A 179 27.15 -11.21 -8.76
N PRO A 180 27.82 -12.12 -8.03
CA PRO A 180 27.85 -13.51 -8.38
C PRO A 180 26.46 -14.17 -8.19
N THR A 181 26.08 -15.07 -9.10
CA THR A 181 24.87 -15.88 -8.94
C THR A 181 25.04 -16.90 -7.82
N VAL A 182 23.93 -17.35 -7.24
CA VAL A 182 23.91 -18.28 -6.11
C VAL A 182 23.55 -19.67 -6.58
N GLU A 183 24.33 -20.68 -6.17
CA GLU A 183 23.89 -22.07 -6.17
C GLU A 183 23.21 -22.37 -4.82
N LEU A 184 21.91 -22.73 -4.88
CA LEU A 184 21.10 -22.92 -3.69
C LEU A 184 21.45 -24.23 -2.97
N ALA A 185 21.70 -24.15 -1.68
CA ALA A 185 21.89 -25.27 -0.78
C ALA A 185 20.56 -25.74 -0.17
N ALA A 186 20.60 -26.83 0.57
CA ALA A 186 19.43 -27.40 1.28
C ALA A 186 18.66 -26.31 2.06
N LYS A 187 17.32 -26.37 2.02
CA LYS A 187 16.37 -25.41 2.62
C LYS A 187 16.31 -24.03 1.92
N GLU A 188 17.33 -23.58 1.21
CA GLU A 188 17.41 -22.20 0.73
C GLU A 188 16.33 -21.84 -0.31
N GLY A 189 16.01 -22.76 -1.22
CA GLY A 189 14.93 -22.54 -2.18
C GLY A 189 13.61 -22.26 -1.47
N LEU A 190 13.23 -23.11 -0.52
CA LEU A 190 12.00 -22.93 0.24
C LEU A 190 12.05 -21.68 1.14
N ALA A 191 13.18 -21.44 1.84
CA ALA A 191 13.37 -20.25 2.67
C ALA A 191 13.26 -18.94 1.89
N LEU A 192 13.52 -18.93 0.60
CA LEU A 192 13.43 -17.74 -0.25
C LEU A 192 12.02 -17.48 -0.80
N ILE A 193 11.17 -18.52 -0.93
CA ILE A 193 9.86 -18.38 -1.58
C ILE A 193 8.66 -18.59 -0.63
N ASN A 194 8.87 -19.13 0.56
CA ASN A 194 7.79 -19.41 1.51
C ASN A 194 7.57 -18.25 2.46
N GLY A 195 6.51 -17.48 2.23
CA GLY A 195 6.17 -16.31 3.05
C GLY A 195 5.27 -15.29 2.36
N THR A 196 4.91 -14.23 3.07
CA THR A 196 3.87 -13.25 2.74
C THR A 196 4.40 -11.92 2.16
N GLN A 197 5.65 -11.89 1.72
CA GLN A 197 6.34 -10.62 1.41
C GLN A 197 5.74 -9.87 0.22
N VAL A 198 5.15 -10.56 -0.75
CA VAL A 198 4.56 -9.91 -1.94
C VAL A 198 3.25 -9.23 -1.57
N MET A 199 2.33 -9.93 -0.90
CA MET A 199 1.09 -9.32 -0.42
C MET A 199 1.36 -8.19 0.58
N THR A 200 2.34 -8.38 1.46
CA THR A 200 2.70 -7.39 2.49
C THR A 200 3.33 -6.15 1.86
N SER A 201 4.26 -6.29 0.90
CA SER A 201 4.85 -5.14 0.19
C SER A 201 3.78 -4.37 -0.58
N THR A 202 2.94 -5.07 -1.35
CA THR A 202 1.86 -4.46 -2.13
C THR A 202 0.89 -3.68 -1.24
N GLY A 203 0.44 -4.31 -0.16
CA GLY A 203 -0.51 -3.69 0.76
C GLY A 203 0.11 -2.59 1.63
N LEU A 204 1.39 -2.68 1.97
CA LEU A 204 2.13 -1.64 2.71
C LEU A 204 2.22 -0.33 1.92
N HIS A 205 2.56 -0.41 0.63
CA HIS A 205 2.61 0.79 -0.23
C HIS A 205 1.22 1.42 -0.39
N THR A 206 0.18 0.58 -0.50
CA THR A 206 -1.22 1.03 -0.48
C THR A 206 -1.58 1.70 0.85
N LEU A 207 -1.21 1.09 1.97
CA LEU A 207 -1.46 1.65 3.31
C LEU A 207 -0.77 3.00 3.50
N TYR A 208 0.49 3.13 3.05
CA TYR A 208 1.21 4.41 3.13
C TYR A 208 0.50 5.50 2.33
N GLY A 209 0.04 5.19 1.11
CA GLY A 209 -0.80 6.09 0.30
C GLY A 209 -2.13 6.44 1.00
N ALA A 210 -2.78 5.46 1.63
CA ALA A 210 -4.03 5.65 2.37
C ALA A 210 -3.87 6.62 3.56
N MET A 211 -2.76 6.55 4.29
CA MET A 211 -2.46 7.47 5.40
C MET A 211 -2.31 8.92 4.90
N GLN A 212 -1.69 9.12 3.74
CA GLN A 212 -1.58 10.45 3.12
C GLN A 212 -2.93 10.93 2.57
N LEU A 213 -3.69 10.03 1.92
CA LEU A 213 -5.00 10.34 1.36
C LEU A 213 -6.00 10.75 2.45
N ALA A 214 -5.95 10.15 3.64
CA ALA A 214 -6.81 10.52 4.76
C ALA A 214 -6.67 12.00 5.15
N LYS A 215 -5.44 12.54 5.16
CA LYS A 215 -5.19 13.97 5.39
C LYS A 215 -5.69 14.83 4.24
N THR A 216 -5.43 14.40 3.01
CA THR A 216 -5.89 15.09 1.80
C THR A 216 -7.42 15.13 1.71
N ALA A 217 -8.10 14.05 2.10
CA ALA A 217 -9.57 13.99 2.15
C ALA A 217 -10.16 15.00 3.14
N ASP A 218 -9.54 15.19 4.30
CA ASP A 218 -9.97 16.20 5.28
C ASP A 218 -9.77 17.62 4.71
N ILE A 219 -8.67 17.88 3.98
CA ILE A 219 -8.41 19.16 3.31
C ILE A 219 -9.48 19.41 2.23
N ALA A 220 -9.77 18.42 1.38
CA ALA A 220 -10.81 18.53 0.35
C ALA A 220 -12.19 18.83 0.98
N ALA A 221 -12.52 18.14 2.07
CA ALA A 221 -13.75 18.36 2.80
C ALA A 221 -13.81 19.77 3.43
N ALA A 222 -12.69 20.30 3.94
CA ALA A 222 -12.62 21.65 4.49
C ALA A 222 -12.82 22.70 3.40
N MET A 223 -12.15 22.58 2.24
CA MET A 223 -12.34 23.46 1.09
C MET A 223 -13.78 23.41 0.56
N THR A 224 -14.37 22.21 0.49
CA THR A 224 -15.79 22.04 0.12
C THR A 224 -16.72 22.66 1.16
N ALA A 225 -16.42 22.54 2.46
CA ALA A 225 -17.21 23.19 3.51
C ALA A 225 -17.22 24.72 3.34
N GLU A 226 -16.08 25.34 3.03
CA GLU A 226 -16.02 26.77 2.72
C GLU A 226 -16.82 27.11 1.45
N ALA A 227 -16.66 26.35 0.36
CA ALA A 227 -17.41 26.53 -0.87
C ALA A 227 -18.93 26.43 -0.65
N GLN A 228 -19.36 25.60 0.29
CA GLN A 228 -20.75 25.36 0.66
C GLN A 228 -21.25 26.25 1.83
N LEU A 229 -20.48 27.24 2.28
CA LEU A 229 -20.82 28.10 3.41
C LEU A 229 -21.15 27.28 4.67
N GLY A 230 -20.22 26.44 5.09
CA GLY A 230 -20.38 25.42 6.13
C GLY A 230 -20.63 25.97 7.53
N ILE A 231 -21.33 25.20 8.36
CA ILE A 231 -21.58 25.49 9.77
C ILE A 231 -20.53 24.83 10.64
N THR A 232 -19.67 25.63 11.31
CA THR A 232 -18.50 25.11 12.06
C THR A 232 -18.87 24.33 13.32
N LYS A 233 -20.05 24.54 13.90
CA LYS A 233 -20.51 23.85 15.12
C LYS A 233 -20.57 22.33 14.99
N ALA A 234 -20.73 21.80 13.80
CA ALA A 234 -20.71 20.35 13.57
C ALA A 234 -19.35 19.71 13.91
N PHE A 235 -18.28 20.50 13.95
CA PHE A 235 -16.91 20.04 14.20
C PHE A 235 -16.43 20.35 15.64
N ASP A 236 -17.31 20.83 16.53
CA ASP A 236 -16.96 21.13 17.92
C ASP A 236 -16.46 19.88 18.65
N ALA A 237 -15.32 20.00 19.35
CA ALA A 237 -14.67 18.88 20.04
C ALA A 237 -15.61 18.10 20.97
N LYS A 238 -16.48 18.81 21.69
CA LYS A 238 -17.44 18.21 22.64
C LYS A 238 -18.34 17.15 21.99
N VAL A 239 -18.74 17.37 20.73
CA VAL A 239 -19.59 16.42 20.00
C VAL A 239 -18.87 15.10 19.78
N HIS A 240 -17.59 15.15 19.43
CA HIS A 240 -16.80 14.00 19.05
C HIS A 240 -16.24 13.24 20.27
N GLU A 241 -15.88 13.98 21.32
CA GLU A 241 -15.46 13.43 22.61
C GLU A 241 -16.57 12.56 23.26
N LEU A 242 -17.82 12.99 23.17
CA LEU A 242 -18.96 12.23 23.68
C LEU A 242 -19.16 10.87 22.97
N ARG A 243 -18.68 10.72 21.75
CA ARG A 243 -18.77 9.45 21.01
C ARG A 243 -17.51 8.59 21.17
N GLY A 244 -16.33 9.20 21.35
CA GLY A 244 -15.09 8.55 21.77
C GLY A 244 -14.30 7.77 20.71
N HIS A 245 -14.66 7.83 19.42
CA HIS A 245 -13.84 7.23 18.35
C HIS A 245 -12.63 8.10 18.01
N GLY A 246 -11.43 7.53 18.05
CA GLY A 246 -10.16 8.24 17.83
C GLY A 246 -10.10 8.94 16.47
N GLY A 247 -10.31 8.20 15.40
CA GLY A 247 -10.28 8.76 14.05
C GLY A 247 -11.32 9.86 13.81
N GLN A 248 -12.50 9.78 14.47
CA GLN A 248 -13.52 10.83 14.40
C GLN A 248 -13.04 12.12 15.08
N MET A 249 -12.40 12.01 16.25
CA MET A 249 -11.83 13.16 16.98
C MET A 249 -10.71 13.82 16.18
N ASP A 250 -9.83 13.03 15.59
CA ASP A 250 -8.71 13.48 14.75
C ASP A 250 -9.20 14.24 13.51
N CYS A 251 -10.15 13.66 12.78
CA CYS A 251 -10.74 14.32 11.61
C CYS A 251 -11.41 15.65 11.99
N ALA A 252 -12.20 15.68 13.07
CA ALA A 252 -12.82 16.91 13.54
C ALA A 252 -11.80 17.97 13.96
N ALA A 253 -10.69 17.56 14.57
CA ALA A 253 -9.58 18.45 14.92
C ALA A 253 -8.92 19.03 13.66
N ASN A 254 -8.67 18.18 12.65
CA ASN A 254 -8.13 18.62 11.36
C ASN A 254 -9.04 19.64 10.68
N ILE A 255 -10.35 19.35 10.58
CA ILE A 255 -11.29 20.29 9.95
C ILE A 255 -11.29 21.65 10.69
N ARG A 256 -11.32 21.66 12.03
CA ARG A 256 -11.24 22.91 12.82
C ARG A 256 -9.98 23.72 12.51
N LYS A 257 -8.80 23.08 12.44
CA LYS A 257 -7.53 23.73 12.08
C LYS A 257 -7.58 24.32 10.66
N LEU A 258 -8.15 23.56 9.72
CA LEU A 258 -8.18 23.92 8.30
C LEU A 258 -9.09 25.09 8.01
N ILE A 259 -10.25 25.22 8.70
CA ILE A 259 -11.22 26.29 8.47
C ILE A 259 -11.10 27.45 9.47
N ASP A 260 -10.09 27.44 10.35
CA ASP A 260 -9.88 28.53 11.31
C ASP A 260 -9.56 29.85 10.58
N GLY A 261 -10.26 30.90 10.95
CA GLY A 261 -10.15 32.21 10.29
C GLY A 261 -10.91 32.35 8.96
N SER A 262 -11.72 31.35 8.57
CA SER A 262 -12.53 31.41 7.35
C SER A 262 -13.58 32.52 7.41
N GLY A 263 -13.67 33.32 6.35
CA GLY A 263 -14.75 34.27 6.13
C GLY A 263 -16.00 33.65 5.48
N LEU A 264 -15.94 32.38 5.09
CA LEU A 264 -17.02 31.62 4.42
C LEU A 264 -17.75 30.66 5.37
N CYS A 265 -17.04 30.05 6.31
CA CYS A 265 -17.62 29.19 7.35
C CYS A 265 -17.97 30.00 8.59
N ALA A 266 -19.08 29.69 9.27
CA ALA A 266 -19.48 30.35 10.49
C ALA A 266 -20.22 29.41 11.44
N ALA A 267 -20.28 29.77 12.73
CA ALA A 267 -21.02 29.00 13.73
C ALA A 267 -22.53 29.00 13.49
N VAL A 268 -23.03 30.05 12.80
CA VAL A 268 -24.43 30.19 12.37
C VAL A 268 -24.40 30.76 10.97
N GLN A 269 -25.15 30.18 10.06
CA GLN A 269 -25.34 30.67 8.69
C GLN A 269 -26.79 31.14 8.49
N GLN A 270 -26.98 32.27 7.85
CA GLN A 270 -28.30 32.82 7.58
C GLN A 270 -29.09 31.90 6.66
N GLY A 271 -30.34 31.59 7.04
CA GLY A 271 -31.22 30.72 6.24
C GLY A 271 -30.86 29.23 6.24
N LYS A 272 -29.89 28.82 7.05
CA LYS A 272 -29.39 27.44 7.10
C LYS A 272 -29.28 26.96 8.53
N VAL A 273 -30.00 25.87 8.89
CA VAL A 273 -29.99 25.30 10.23
C VAL A 273 -28.88 24.27 10.40
N GLN A 274 -28.60 23.51 9.36
CA GLN A 274 -27.57 22.45 9.35
C GLN A 274 -27.09 22.15 7.93
N ASP A 275 -25.88 21.59 7.83
CA ASP A 275 -25.32 21.10 6.58
C ASP A 275 -25.84 19.71 6.21
N ALA A 276 -25.68 19.34 4.94
CA ALA A 276 -25.87 17.98 4.49
C ALA A 276 -24.87 17.03 5.17
N TYR A 277 -25.19 15.74 5.20
CA TYR A 277 -24.38 14.73 5.88
C TYR A 277 -22.97 14.62 5.29
N SER A 278 -22.81 14.74 3.97
CA SER A 278 -21.50 14.73 3.32
C SER A 278 -20.55 15.85 3.77
N ILE A 279 -21.05 16.87 4.48
CA ILE A 279 -20.29 17.95 5.08
C ILE A 279 -20.26 17.81 6.61
N ARG A 280 -21.42 17.84 7.28
CA ARG A 280 -21.44 17.85 8.75
C ARG A 280 -21.06 16.51 9.40
N CYS A 281 -21.19 15.39 8.67
CA CYS A 281 -20.79 14.05 9.15
C CYS A 281 -19.40 13.63 8.62
N VAL A 282 -18.61 14.54 8.06
CA VAL A 282 -17.22 14.24 7.65
C VAL A 282 -16.43 13.58 8.77
N PRO A 283 -16.43 14.06 10.02
CA PRO A 283 -15.69 13.41 11.10
C PRO A 283 -16.13 11.96 11.36
N GLN A 284 -17.41 11.66 11.26
CA GLN A 284 -17.95 10.32 11.47
C GLN A 284 -17.58 9.35 10.35
N ILE A 285 -17.57 9.84 9.11
CA ILE A 285 -17.30 9.04 7.90
C ILE A 285 -15.79 8.85 7.72
N HIS A 286 -15.03 9.93 7.65
CA HIS A 286 -13.58 9.86 7.51
C HIS A 286 -12.94 9.19 8.72
N GLY A 287 -13.47 9.45 9.94
CA GLY A 287 -12.98 8.85 11.17
C GLY A 287 -13.09 7.33 11.20
N ALA A 288 -14.20 6.78 10.70
CA ALA A 288 -14.35 5.33 10.59
C ALA A 288 -13.29 4.71 9.67
N SER A 289 -13.00 5.35 8.53
CA SER A 289 -11.93 4.93 7.62
C SER A 289 -10.54 5.09 8.24
N ARG A 290 -10.31 6.14 9.06
CA ARG A 290 -9.05 6.32 9.82
C ARG A 290 -8.83 5.20 10.83
N ASP A 291 -9.86 4.83 11.61
CA ASP A 291 -9.77 3.73 12.58
C ASP A 291 -9.48 2.39 11.88
N ALA A 292 -10.05 2.18 10.67
CA ALA A 292 -9.74 1.01 9.84
C ALA A 292 -8.28 1.02 9.33
N ILE A 293 -7.78 2.16 8.87
CA ILE A 293 -6.38 2.33 8.43
C ILE A 293 -5.43 2.05 9.59
N GLU A 294 -5.73 2.50 10.82
CA GLU A 294 -4.92 2.24 11.99
C GLU A 294 -4.85 0.75 12.35
N TYR A 295 -5.98 0.03 12.26
CA TYR A 295 -5.99 -1.44 12.40
C TYR A 295 -5.05 -2.11 11.39
N VAL A 296 -5.11 -1.69 10.11
CA VAL A 296 -4.24 -2.23 9.05
C VAL A 296 -2.78 -1.88 9.32
N ARG A 297 -2.49 -0.64 9.75
CA ARG A 297 -1.15 -0.20 10.13
C ARG A 297 -0.54 -1.08 11.22
N ALA A 298 -1.32 -1.39 12.25
CA ALA A 298 -0.87 -2.26 13.33
C ALA A 298 -0.63 -3.70 12.85
N ALA A 299 -1.46 -4.22 11.93
CA ALA A 299 -1.28 -5.56 11.35
C ALA A 299 -0.01 -5.63 10.49
N VAL A 300 0.17 -4.68 9.57
CA VAL A 300 1.34 -4.60 8.70
C VAL A 300 2.63 -4.41 9.50
N SER A 301 2.62 -3.57 10.54
CA SER A 301 3.82 -3.34 11.39
C SER A 301 4.30 -4.62 12.09
N ARG A 302 3.39 -5.54 12.40
CA ARG A 302 3.76 -6.88 12.91
C ARG A 302 4.30 -7.77 11.80
N GLU A 303 3.62 -7.83 10.67
CA GLU A 303 3.95 -8.74 9.57
C GLU A 303 5.33 -8.45 8.95
N ILE A 304 5.72 -7.19 8.79
CA ILE A 304 7.03 -6.83 8.23
C ILE A 304 8.22 -7.29 9.11
N ASN A 305 7.95 -7.73 10.35
CA ASN A 305 8.91 -8.24 11.32
C ASN A 305 8.64 -9.71 11.70
N ALA A 306 7.76 -10.39 10.98
CA ALA A 306 7.39 -11.76 11.24
C ALA A 306 8.30 -12.78 10.54
N VAL A 307 8.45 -13.94 11.14
CA VAL A 307 8.99 -15.14 10.46
C VAL A 307 7.84 -15.87 9.81
N THR A 308 7.74 -15.75 8.50
CA THR A 308 6.65 -16.29 7.68
C THR A 308 7.08 -17.52 6.86
N ASP A 309 8.12 -18.22 7.31
CA ASP A 309 8.71 -19.41 6.68
C ASP A 309 8.12 -20.73 7.25
N ASN A 310 8.47 -21.85 6.63
CA ASN A 310 8.19 -23.21 7.07
C ASN A 310 9.19 -24.21 6.45
N PRO A 311 9.76 -25.17 7.22
CA PRO A 311 9.72 -25.24 8.70
C PRO A 311 10.51 -24.09 9.35
N ILE A 312 10.15 -23.76 10.58
CA ILE A 312 10.88 -22.80 11.41
C ILE A 312 11.92 -23.55 12.22
N ILE A 313 13.16 -23.04 12.25
CA ILE A 313 14.31 -23.66 12.86
C ILE A 313 14.54 -23.07 14.26
N PHE A 314 14.65 -23.95 15.26
CA PHE A 314 14.94 -23.64 16.66
C PHE A 314 16.21 -24.37 17.09
N PRO A 315 17.41 -23.86 16.75
CA PRO A 315 18.65 -24.62 16.96
C PRO A 315 19.03 -24.77 18.45
N ASP A 316 18.51 -23.92 19.34
CA ASP A 316 18.70 -24.02 20.78
C ASP A 316 17.93 -25.21 21.39
N ASP A 317 16.80 -25.58 20.78
CA ASP A 317 15.90 -26.65 21.21
C ASP A 317 16.17 -27.96 20.42
N ASP A 318 17.12 -27.94 19.51
CA ASP A 318 17.40 -29.03 18.54
C ASP A 318 16.15 -29.42 17.72
N ASP A 319 15.34 -28.44 17.31
CA ASP A 319 14.04 -28.68 16.71
C ASP A 319 13.83 -27.88 15.40
N ALA A 320 13.01 -28.46 14.51
CA ALA A 320 12.52 -27.84 13.27
C ALA A 320 11.02 -28.12 13.15
N ILE A 321 10.24 -27.06 13.40
CA ILE A 321 8.78 -27.19 13.53
C ILE A 321 8.10 -26.82 12.21
N SER A 322 7.33 -27.76 11.65
CA SER A 322 6.44 -27.48 10.53
C SER A 322 5.14 -26.85 11.04
N GLY A 323 4.89 -25.60 10.64
CA GLY A 323 3.74 -24.80 11.04
C GLY A 323 3.09 -24.09 9.86
N GLY A 324 2.30 -23.05 10.12
CA GLY A 324 1.52 -22.33 9.13
C GLY A 324 1.79 -20.82 9.06
N ASN A 325 2.95 -20.33 9.51
CA ASN A 325 3.25 -18.89 9.55
C ASN A 325 3.31 -18.21 8.18
N PHE A 326 3.39 -18.99 7.11
CA PHE A 326 3.29 -18.53 5.73
C PHE A 326 1.86 -18.17 5.30
N HIS A 327 0.84 -18.56 6.07
CA HIS A 327 -0.56 -18.38 5.65
C HIS A 327 -0.94 -16.90 5.68
N GLY A 328 -1.33 -16.35 4.53
CA GLY A 328 -1.57 -14.92 4.33
C GLY A 328 -2.87 -14.37 4.92
N GLN A 329 -3.67 -15.14 5.67
CA GLN A 329 -4.99 -14.72 6.15
C GLN A 329 -4.98 -13.41 6.96
N PRO A 330 -4.02 -13.14 7.85
CA PRO A 330 -3.98 -11.87 8.58
C PRO A 330 -3.86 -10.65 7.65
N MET A 331 -3.06 -10.79 6.59
CA MET A 331 -2.88 -9.72 5.59
C MET A 331 -4.07 -9.62 4.64
N ALA A 332 -4.65 -10.75 4.25
CA ALA A 332 -5.82 -10.77 3.36
C ALA A 332 -7.01 -10.00 3.94
N LEU A 333 -7.36 -10.28 5.21
CA LEU A 333 -8.42 -9.55 5.92
C LEU A 333 -8.09 -8.07 6.07
N ALA A 334 -6.84 -7.75 6.45
CA ALA A 334 -6.41 -6.37 6.63
C ALA A 334 -6.52 -5.58 5.32
N PHE A 335 -6.10 -6.14 4.19
CA PHE A 335 -6.12 -5.41 2.90
C PHE A 335 -7.50 -5.33 2.26
N ASP A 336 -8.38 -6.30 2.43
CA ASP A 336 -9.79 -6.15 2.05
C ASP A 336 -10.47 -5.07 2.89
N PHE A 337 -10.19 -5.01 4.20
CA PHE A 337 -10.72 -3.96 5.07
C PHE A 337 -10.18 -2.57 4.69
N LEU A 338 -8.90 -2.46 4.30
CA LEU A 338 -8.32 -1.24 3.75
C LEU A 338 -9.05 -0.79 2.47
N GLY A 339 -9.34 -1.72 1.57
CA GLY A 339 -10.07 -1.43 0.33
C GLY A 339 -11.48 -0.88 0.61
N ILE A 340 -12.21 -1.44 1.58
CA ILE A 340 -13.51 -0.95 2.02
C ILE A 340 -13.39 0.48 2.57
N ALA A 341 -12.41 0.73 3.45
CA ALA A 341 -12.19 2.05 4.05
C ALA A 341 -11.86 3.13 3.01
N LEU A 342 -11.03 2.80 2.02
CA LEU A 342 -10.66 3.70 0.91
C LEU A 342 -11.85 4.00 -0.01
N SER A 343 -12.73 3.03 -0.23
CA SER A 343 -13.93 3.21 -1.04
C SER A 343 -14.86 4.28 -0.44
N GLU A 344 -14.95 4.38 0.88
CA GLU A 344 -15.78 5.40 1.56
C GLU A 344 -15.21 6.81 1.42
N TYR A 345 -13.89 7.01 1.39
CA TYR A 345 -13.32 8.32 1.08
C TYR A 345 -13.74 8.80 -0.32
N ALA A 346 -13.65 7.93 -1.32
CA ALA A 346 -14.09 8.25 -2.68
C ALA A 346 -15.60 8.49 -2.76
N ASN A 347 -16.39 7.66 -2.09
CA ASN A 347 -17.85 7.73 -2.08
C ASN A 347 -18.35 9.08 -1.52
N VAL A 348 -17.89 9.47 -0.34
CA VAL A 348 -18.31 10.75 0.27
C VAL A 348 -17.74 11.97 -0.46
N SER A 349 -16.56 11.85 -1.05
CA SER A 349 -15.96 12.90 -1.90
C SER A 349 -16.83 13.20 -3.12
N GLU A 350 -17.29 12.16 -3.81
CA GLU A 350 -18.20 12.33 -4.96
C GLU A 350 -19.53 12.97 -4.53
N ARG A 351 -20.08 12.63 -3.35
CA ARG A 351 -21.29 13.27 -2.83
C ARG A 351 -21.09 14.77 -2.55
N ARG A 352 -19.91 15.19 -2.13
CA ARG A 352 -19.57 16.61 -1.97
C ARG A 352 -19.39 17.32 -3.32
N LEU A 353 -18.77 16.63 -4.28
CA LEU A 353 -18.64 17.13 -5.66
C LEU A 353 -20.00 17.38 -6.29
N GLU A 354 -20.92 16.40 -6.21
CA GLU A 354 -22.30 16.55 -6.71
C GLU A 354 -22.98 17.80 -6.12
N ARG A 355 -22.82 18.05 -4.82
CA ARG A 355 -23.40 19.22 -4.19
C ARG A 355 -22.84 20.54 -4.71
N MET A 356 -21.58 20.61 -5.08
CA MET A 356 -20.96 21.83 -5.63
C MET A 356 -21.44 22.13 -7.05
N VAL A 357 -21.65 21.11 -7.86
CA VAL A 357 -22.03 21.24 -9.28
C VAL A 357 -23.54 21.34 -9.50
N ASN A 358 -24.35 20.96 -8.51
CA ASN A 358 -25.80 20.98 -8.57
C ASN A 358 -26.37 22.33 -8.04
N PRO A 359 -26.98 23.19 -8.86
CA PRO A 359 -27.44 24.51 -8.45
C PRO A 359 -28.52 24.47 -7.35
N GLN A 360 -29.27 23.36 -7.21
CA GLN A 360 -30.26 23.19 -6.16
C GLN A 360 -29.62 22.93 -4.78
N LEU A 361 -28.36 22.49 -4.73
CA LEU A 361 -27.66 22.03 -3.53
C LEU A 361 -26.45 22.89 -3.18
N SER A 362 -26.00 23.73 -4.10
CA SER A 362 -24.69 24.43 -4.04
C SER A 362 -24.68 25.72 -3.22
N ASN A 363 -25.79 26.08 -2.56
CA ASN A 363 -25.93 27.33 -1.82
C ASN A 363 -25.60 28.59 -2.68
N GLY A 364 -26.08 28.62 -3.94
CA GLY A 364 -25.98 29.77 -4.84
C GLY A 364 -24.72 29.78 -5.73
N LEU A 365 -23.97 28.69 -5.83
CA LEU A 365 -22.99 28.55 -6.91
C LEU A 365 -23.71 28.26 -8.23
N PRO A 366 -23.17 28.70 -9.38
CA PRO A 366 -23.76 28.44 -10.68
C PRO A 366 -23.70 26.93 -11.00
N ALA A 367 -24.62 26.46 -11.84
CA ALA A 367 -24.67 25.07 -12.30
C ALA A 367 -23.32 24.68 -12.91
N PHE A 368 -22.81 23.50 -12.48
CA PHE A 368 -21.53 22.95 -12.94
C PHE A 368 -20.31 23.88 -12.77
N LEU A 369 -20.41 24.89 -11.86
CA LEU A 369 -19.35 25.85 -11.55
C LEU A 369 -18.88 26.65 -12.77
N THR A 370 -19.78 26.92 -13.73
CA THR A 370 -19.45 27.65 -14.94
C THR A 370 -20.36 28.89 -15.12
N GLN A 371 -19.79 29.94 -15.70
CA GLN A 371 -20.53 31.07 -16.24
C GLN A 371 -21.07 30.67 -17.63
N ASN A 372 -22.12 31.39 -18.12
CA ASN A 372 -22.70 31.17 -19.44
C ASN A 372 -23.12 29.69 -19.68
N GLY A 373 -23.81 29.06 -18.70
CA GLY A 373 -24.33 27.71 -18.83
C GLY A 373 -25.18 27.54 -20.10
N GLY A 374 -24.96 26.40 -20.79
CA GLY A 374 -25.52 26.15 -22.12
C GLY A 374 -24.51 26.36 -23.25
N LEU A 375 -23.68 27.43 -23.20
CA LEU A 375 -22.49 27.55 -24.02
C LEU A 375 -21.34 26.72 -23.40
N ASN A 376 -21.19 26.82 -22.07
CA ASN A 376 -20.20 26.07 -21.30
C ASN A 376 -20.85 24.96 -20.47
N SER A 377 -20.15 23.85 -20.29
CA SER A 377 -20.54 22.67 -19.50
C SER A 377 -19.80 22.55 -18.16
N GLY A 378 -18.63 23.20 -18.02
CA GLY A 378 -17.82 23.25 -16.80
C GLY A 378 -17.50 21.87 -16.23
N PHE A 379 -17.83 21.63 -14.96
CA PHE A 379 -17.53 20.39 -14.23
C PHE A 379 -18.59 19.26 -14.41
N MET A 380 -19.54 19.39 -15.33
CA MET A 380 -20.61 18.40 -15.52
C MET A 380 -20.05 16.98 -15.69
N ILE A 381 -19.13 16.78 -16.63
CA ILE A 381 -18.59 15.44 -16.95
C ILE A 381 -17.48 15.04 -15.97
N ALA A 382 -16.83 15.96 -15.29
CA ALA A 382 -15.89 15.64 -14.22
C ALA A 382 -16.58 14.86 -13.08
N GLN A 383 -17.83 15.20 -12.75
CA GLN A 383 -18.62 14.42 -11.80
C GLN A 383 -18.92 13.00 -12.33
N TYR A 384 -19.20 12.83 -13.60
CA TYR A 384 -19.42 11.49 -14.20
C TYR A 384 -18.18 10.61 -14.05
N SER A 385 -17.00 11.19 -14.28
CA SER A 385 -15.73 10.48 -14.08
C SER A 385 -15.55 10.02 -12.63
N ALA A 386 -15.82 10.90 -11.66
CA ALA A 386 -15.78 10.55 -10.25
C ALA A 386 -16.78 9.44 -9.90
N ALA A 387 -18.04 9.56 -10.34
CA ALA A 387 -19.10 8.58 -10.10
C ALA A 387 -18.77 7.20 -10.71
N SER A 388 -18.14 7.16 -11.89
CA SER A 388 -17.73 5.89 -12.51
C SER A 388 -16.66 5.17 -11.69
N MET A 389 -15.66 5.90 -11.17
CA MET A 389 -14.60 5.34 -10.32
C MET A 389 -15.15 4.87 -8.96
N VAL A 390 -16.12 5.58 -8.37
CA VAL A 390 -16.83 5.15 -7.16
C VAL A 390 -17.59 3.86 -7.41
N SER A 391 -18.25 3.73 -8.56
CA SER A 391 -18.95 2.50 -8.95
C SER A 391 -17.98 1.32 -9.14
N GLU A 392 -16.82 1.56 -9.73
CA GLU A 392 -15.75 0.56 -9.88
C GLU A 392 -15.19 0.11 -8.52
N ASN A 393 -14.99 1.05 -7.60
CA ASN A 393 -14.54 0.74 -6.24
C ASN A 393 -15.47 -0.23 -5.50
N LYS A 394 -16.80 -0.12 -5.70
CA LYS A 394 -17.76 -1.08 -5.16
C LYS A 394 -17.46 -2.52 -5.61
N VAL A 395 -17.05 -2.71 -6.87
CA VAL A 395 -16.68 -4.03 -7.40
C VAL A 395 -15.38 -4.50 -6.76
N TYR A 396 -14.37 -3.64 -6.69
CA TYR A 396 -13.08 -3.99 -6.09
C TYR A 396 -13.15 -4.21 -4.58
N ALA A 397 -14.04 -3.54 -3.86
CA ALA A 397 -14.22 -3.70 -2.42
C ALA A 397 -14.89 -5.04 -2.03
N HIS A 398 -15.37 -5.84 -2.99
CA HIS A 398 -15.86 -7.19 -2.70
C HIS A 398 -14.70 -8.04 -2.17
N PRO A 399 -14.79 -8.62 -0.94
CA PRO A 399 -13.65 -9.26 -0.30
C PRO A 399 -13.09 -10.46 -1.08
N ALA A 400 -11.77 -10.51 -1.27
CA ALA A 400 -11.08 -11.69 -1.79
C ALA A 400 -10.76 -12.72 -0.69
N SER A 401 -10.59 -12.24 0.53
CA SER A 401 -10.21 -13.05 1.71
C SER A 401 -11.26 -14.07 2.16
N VAL A 402 -12.47 -13.99 1.61
CA VAL A 402 -13.58 -14.93 1.90
C VAL A 402 -13.71 -16.03 0.86
N ASP A 403 -12.80 -16.09 -0.13
CA ASP A 403 -12.75 -17.11 -1.16
C ASP A 403 -11.64 -18.13 -0.86
N SER A 404 -11.87 -19.40 -1.20
CA SER A 404 -10.89 -20.46 -1.02
C SER A 404 -11.05 -21.54 -2.09
N ILE A 405 -9.93 -21.90 -2.72
CA ILE A 405 -9.85 -22.93 -3.76
C ILE A 405 -8.79 -23.95 -3.35
N PRO A 406 -9.13 -25.23 -3.14
CA PRO A 406 -8.15 -26.26 -2.79
C PRO A 406 -7.07 -26.39 -3.86
N SER A 407 -5.82 -26.50 -3.42
CA SER A 407 -4.64 -26.64 -4.28
C SER A 407 -3.67 -27.70 -3.77
N SER A 408 -2.56 -27.95 -4.48
CA SER A 408 -1.52 -28.93 -4.10
C SER A 408 -2.11 -30.31 -3.76
N ALA A 409 -3.02 -30.81 -4.63
CA ALA A 409 -3.73 -32.08 -4.44
C ALA A 409 -4.44 -32.18 -3.06
N ASN A 410 -5.12 -31.11 -2.65
CA ASN A 410 -5.82 -30.91 -1.38
C ASN A 410 -4.92 -30.86 -0.13
N GLN A 411 -3.61 -30.74 -0.27
CA GLN A 411 -2.73 -30.45 0.87
C GLN A 411 -2.94 -29.00 1.36
N GLU A 412 -3.17 -28.08 0.41
CA GLU A 412 -3.51 -26.69 0.66
C GLU A 412 -5.03 -26.51 0.42
N ASP A 413 -5.85 -26.96 1.36
CA ASP A 413 -7.31 -27.02 1.27
C ASP A 413 -7.98 -25.71 1.70
N HIS A 414 -7.23 -24.77 2.26
CA HIS A 414 -7.65 -23.40 2.60
C HIS A 414 -6.57 -22.39 2.23
N VAL A 415 -6.97 -21.33 1.49
CA VAL A 415 -6.07 -20.30 0.99
C VAL A 415 -6.57 -18.90 1.40
N SER A 416 -5.69 -17.90 1.40
CA SER A 416 -6.03 -16.57 1.91
C SER A 416 -6.45 -15.56 0.84
N MET A 417 -5.99 -15.70 -0.39
CA MET A 417 -6.09 -14.71 -1.47
C MET A 417 -5.47 -13.34 -1.12
N GLY A 418 -4.49 -13.29 -0.22
CA GLY A 418 -3.93 -12.05 0.33
C GLY A 418 -3.32 -11.12 -0.70
N THR A 419 -2.62 -11.64 -1.72
CA THR A 419 -2.07 -10.83 -2.80
C THR A 419 -3.16 -10.23 -3.69
N THR A 420 -4.27 -10.95 -3.91
CA THR A 420 -5.45 -10.42 -4.61
C THR A 420 -6.09 -9.28 -3.80
N ALA A 421 -6.27 -9.45 -2.49
CA ALA A 421 -6.79 -8.41 -1.60
C ALA A 421 -5.90 -7.16 -1.62
N ALA A 422 -4.58 -7.32 -1.50
CA ALA A 422 -3.62 -6.20 -1.53
C ALA A 422 -3.65 -5.42 -2.85
N ARG A 423 -3.70 -6.13 -4.00
CA ARG A 423 -3.78 -5.50 -5.33
C ARG A 423 -5.08 -4.73 -5.52
N LYS A 424 -6.21 -5.28 -5.09
CA LYS A 424 -7.52 -4.61 -5.16
C LYS A 424 -7.54 -3.35 -4.31
N ALA A 425 -6.99 -3.39 -3.10
CA ALA A 425 -6.85 -2.19 -2.26
C ALA A 425 -6.03 -1.10 -2.95
N GLY A 426 -4.96 -1.47 -3.67
CA GLY A 426 -4.17 -0.54 -4.50
C GLY A 426 -4.96 0.09 -5.63
N MET A 427 -5.81 -0.67 -6.32
CA MET A 427 -6.70 -0.16 -7.38
C MET A 427 -7.74 0.82 -6.82
N ILE A 428 -8.27 0.53 -5.63
CA ILE A 428 -9.20 1.43 -4.95
C ILE A 428 -8.51 2.72 -4.49
N LEU A 429 -7.27 2.64 -4.00
CA LEU A 429 -6.48 3.82 -3.64
C LEU A 429 -6.29 4.73 -4.86
N ASP A 430 -5.89 4.16 -5.99
CA ASP A 430 -5.69 4.88 -7.26
C ASP A 430 -6.96 5.64 -7.69
N ASN A 431 -8.12 4.99 -7.62
CA ASN A 431 -9.41 5.62 -7.90
C ASN A 431 -9.77 6.69 -6.85
N ALA A 432 -9.54 6.44 -5.57
CA ALA A 432 -9.87 7.38 -4.50
C ALA A 432 -9.03 8.67 -4.60
N GLU A 433 -7.75 8.56 -4.93
CA GLU A 433 -6.86 9.71 -5.18
C GLU A 433 -7.39 10.56 -6.35
N LYS A 434 -7.84 9.94 -7.43
CA LYS A 434 -8.44 10.64 -8.58
C LYS A 434 -9.76 11.32 -8.23
N VAL A 435 -10.66 10.65 -7.52
CA VAL A 435 -11.95 11.23 -7.10
C VAL A 435 -11.75 12.44 -6.19
N ILE A 436 -10.86 12.34 -5.20
CA ILE A 436 -10.52 13.45 -4.31
C ILE A 436 -9.84 14.59 -5.08
N SER A 437 -9.03 14.29 -6.08
CA SER A 437 -8.42 15.30 -6.95
C SER A 437 -9.47 16.09 -7.76
N ILE A 438 -10.53 15.41 -8.22
CA ILE A 438 -11.67 16.06 -8.90
C ILE A 438 -12.44 16.93 -7.91
N GLU A 439 -12.70 16.46 -6.68
CA GLU A 439 -13.32 17.29 -5.64
C GLU A 439 -12.49 18.54 -5.33
N LEU A 440 -11.19 18.39 -5.13
CA LEU A 440 -10.27 19.51 -4.87
C LEU A 440 -10.32 20.55 -5.99
N PHE A 441 -10.31 20.12 -7.26
CA PHE A 441 -10.37 21.04 -8.38
C PHE A 441 -11.73 21.72 -8.47
N ALA A 442 -12.82 21.02 -8.22
CA ALA A 442 -14.14 21.65 -8.15
C ALA A 442 -14.26 22.63 -6.97
N ALA A 443 -13.72 22.29 -5.80
CA ALA A 443 -13.67 23.20 -4.65
C ALA A 443 -12.81 24.45 -4.94
N PHE A 444 -11.65 24.28 -5.60
CA PHE A 444 -10.80 25.38 -6.06
C PHE A 444 -11.58 26.35 -6.95
N GLN A 445 -12.31 25.85 -7.94
CA GLN A 445 -13.18 26.66 -8.82
C GLN A 445 -14.31 27.33 -8.04
N ALA A 446 -14.99 26.59 -7.17
CA ALA A 446 -16.09 27.11 -6.36
C ALA A 446 -15.63 28.24 -5.43
N LEU A 447 -14.44 28.12 -4.84
CA LEU A 447 -13.84 29.12 -3.95
C LEU A 447 -13.38 30.35 -4.72
N HIS A 448 -12.91 30.20 -5.96
CA HIS A 448 -12.68 31.34 -6.85
C HIS A 448 -13.98 32.17 -7.07
N ILE A 449 -15.09 31.48 -7.35
CA ILE A 449 -16.41 32.11 -7.52
C ILE A 449 -16.89 32.79 -6.22
N ARG A 450 -16.57 32.26 -5.04
CA ARG A 450 -16.92 32.83 -3.72
C ARG A 450 -16.04 33.99 -3.30
N GLY A 451 -14.85 34.13 -3.86
CA GLY A 451 -13.81 35.07 -3.49
C GLY A 451 -12.74 34.44 -2.60
N GLU A 452 -11.58 34.22 -3.17
CA GLU A 452 -10.43 33.58 -2.54
C GLU A 452 -9.80 34.37 -1.37
N ASP A 453 -10.13 35.63 -1.24
CA ASP A 453 -9.76 36.50 -0.12
C ASP A 453 -10.47 36.15 1.20
N LYS A 454 -11.51 35.33 1.13
CA LYS A 454 -12.34 34.92 2.27
C LYS A 454 -11.97 33.55 2.82
N LEU A 455 -11.04 32.84 2.19
CA LEU A 455 -10.61 31.52 2.65
C LEU A 455 -9.89 31.60 3.99
N ALA A 456 -9.96 30.50 4.75
CA ALA A 456 -9.09 30.31 5.90
C ALA A 456 -7.62 30.29 5.46
N PRO A 457 -6.66 30.73 6.29
CA PRO A 457 -5.24 30.75 5.92
C PRO A 457 -4.71 29.40 5.42
N ALA A 458 -5.13 28.28 6.02
CA ALA A 458 -4.67 26.94 5.63
C ALA A 458 -5.23 26.51 4.26
N THR A 459 -6.53 26.68 4.03
CA THR A 459 -7.16 26.35 2.74
C THR A 459 -6.73 27.32 1.64
N LYS A 460 -6.41 28.59 1.99
CA LYS A 460 -5.79 29.54 1.07
C LYS A 460 -4.42 29.08 0.61
N ALA A 461 -3.59 28.56 1.50
CA ALA A 461 -2.28 28.01 1.13
C ALA A 461 -2.41 26.84 0.14
N VAL A 462 -3.40 25.97 0.34
CA VAL A 462 -3.72 24.88 -0.61
C VAL A 462 -4.21 25.45 -1.95
N TRP A 463 -5.11 26.42 -1.91
CA TRP A 463 -5.60 27.09 -3.11
C TRP A 463 -4.45 27.72 -3.91
N ASP A 464 -3.52 28.41 -3.24
CA ASP A 464 -2.35 29.02 -3.85
C ASP A 464 -1.39 27.97 -4.46
N GLU A 465 -1.21 26.81 -3.79
CA GLU A 465 -0.42 25.72 -4.32
C GLU A 465 -1.05 25.13 -5.59
N MET A 466 -2.37 24.91 -5.58
CA MET A 466 -3.09 24.43 -6.76
C MET A 466 -3.02 25.48 -7.91
N ARG A 467 -3.06 26.76 -7.59
CA ARG A 467 -2.98 27.86 -8.56
C ARG A 467 -1.67 27.86 -9.37
N ARG A 468 -0.62 27.22 -8.88
CA ARG A 468 0.65 27.08 -9.61
C ARG A 468 0.57 26.12 -10.79
N VAL A 469 -0.38 25.18 -10.77
CA VAL A 469 -0.50 24.11 -11.78
C VAL A 469 -1.82 24.16 -12.55
N VAL A 470 -2.86 24.80 -12.02
CA VAL A 470 -4.16 24.95 -12.66
C VAL A 470 -4.69 26.37 -12.50
N GLU A 471 -5.43 26.85 -13.51
CA GLU A 471 -6.12 28.13 -13.51
C GLU A 471 -7.61 27.94 -13.24
N PRO A 472 -8.32 28.88 -12.60
CA PRO A 472 -9.78 28.91 -12.63
C PRO A 472 -10.31 28.88 -14.08
N ILE A 473 -11.47 28.25 -14.26
CA ILE A 473 -12.07 28.02 -15.57
C ILE A 473 -13.16 29.08 -15.80
N GLU A 474 -12.99 29.92 -16.81
CA GLU A 474 -14.00 30.89 -17.26
C GLU A 474 -14.82 30.28 -18.42
N ASP A 475 -14.16 29.79 -19.44
CA ASP A 475 -14.73 29.08 -20.58
C ASP A 475 -14.27 27.62 -20.59
N ASP A 476 -15.03 26.74 -21.26
CA ASP A 476 -14.72 25.31 -21.33
C ASP A 476 -13.32 25.06 -21.91
N VAL A 477 -12.59 24.16 -21.28
CA VAL A 477 -11.20 23.80 -21.61
C VAL A 477 -11.05 22.28 -21.64
N VAL A 478 -9.92 21.80 -22.19
CA VAL A 478 -9.56 20.39 -22.07
C VAL A 478 -9.26 20.06 -20.61
N MET A 479 -10.16 19.30 -19.97
CA MET A 479 -10.14 19.10 -18.50
C MET A 479 -9.07 18.12 -18.04
N TYR A 480 -8.82 17.00 -18.76
CA TYR A 480 -7.99 15.91 -18.26
C TYR A 480 -6.54 16.31 -17.89
N PRO A 481 -5.84 17.23 -18.58
CA PRO A 481 -4.50 17.63 -18.16
C PRO A 481 -4.50 18.36 -16.82
N ARG A 482 -5.58 19.14 -16.54
CA ARG A 482 -5.75 19.85 -15.26
C ARG A 482 -6.06 18.90 -14.13
N LEU A 483 -6.95 17.93 -14.35
CA LEU A 483 -7.25 16.86 -13.37
C LEU A 483 -5.99 16.08 -13.03
N ASN A 484 -5.19 15.68 -14.03
CA ASN A 484 -3.92 14.98 -13.82
C ASN A 484 -2.88 15.86 -13.10
N ALA A 485 -2.88 17.17 -13.29
CA ALA A 485 -1.98 18.08 -12.57
C ALA A 485 -2.34 18.15 -11.08
N VAL A 486 -3.63 18.21 -10.73
CA VAL A 486 -4.09 18.17 -9.34
C VAL A 486 -3.81 16.79 -8.72
N GLU A 487 -4.05 15.69 -9.46
CA GLU A 487 -3.71 14.33 -9.00
C GLU A 487 -2.23 14.21 -8.63
N LYS A 488 -1.32 14.79 -9.41
CA LYS A 488 0.11 14.80 -9.08
C LYS A 488 0.39 15.52 -7.74
N LEU A 489 -0.28 16.63 -7.44
CA LEU A 489 -0.15 17.30 -6.15
C LEU A 489 -0.67 16.44 -4.99
N VAL A 490 -1.78 15.70 -5.20
CA VAL A 490 -2.32 14.76 -4.21
C VAL A 490 -1.32 13.66 -3.94
N ARG A 491 -0.87 12.95 -4.97
CA ARG A 491 0.09 11.83 -4.85
C ARG A 491 1.45 12.27 -4.32
N GLY A 492 1.90 13.46 -4.70
CA GLY A 492 3.14 14.07 -4.22
C GLY A 492 3.09 14.54 -2.77
N GLY A 493 1.89 14.64 -2.16
CA GLY A 493 1.70 15.17 -0.81
C GLY A 493 1.80 16.70 -0.72
N ASP A 494 1.81 17.40 -1.86
CA ASP A 494 1.95 18.87 -1.92
C ASP A 494 0.76 19.56 -1.25
N ILE A 495 -0.44 19.03 -1.43
CA ILE A 495 -1.68 19.51 -0.81
C ILE A 495 -1.56 19.49 0.73
N VAL A 496 -1.08 18.38 1.29
CA VAL A 496 -0.89 18.23 2.75
C VAL A 496 0.20 19.18 3.24
N ARG A 497 1.34 19.25 2.54
CA ARG A 497 2.43 20.15 2.91
C ARG A 497 2.01 21.61 2.89
N ALA A 498 1.24 22.05 1.89
CA ALA A 498 0.73 23.40 1.79
C ALA A 498 -0.16 23.76 3.00
N ALA A 499 -1.13 22.91 3.33
CA ALA A 499 -1.98 23.12 4.50
C ALA A 499 -1.18 23.17 5.81
N GLN A 500 -0.33 22.18 6.04
CA GLN A 500 0.47 22.02 7.27
C GLN A 500 1.49 23.16 7.47
N SER A 501 1.95 23.81 6.41
CA SER A 501 2.84 24.98 6.51
C SER A 501 2.21 26.15 7.25
N VAL A 502 0.87 26.16 7.36
CA VAL A 502 0.09 27.24 8.00
C VAL A 502 -0.57 26.75 9.30
N CYS A 503 -1.29 25.61 9.26
CA CYS A 503 -2.08 25.14 10.40
C CYS A 503 -1.33 24.17 11.33
N GLY A 504 -0.05 23.87 11.03
CA GLY A 504 0.71 22.84 11.73
C GLY A 504 0.32 21.42 11.30
N GLU A 505 0.86 20.43 12.00
CA GLU A 505 0.66 19.02 11.64
C GLU A 505 -0.81 18.61 11.74
N LEU A 506 -1.27 17.89 10.72
CA LEU A 506 -2.58 17.20 10.69
C LEU A 506 -2.42 15.77 11.22
N ASN A 507 -3.42 15.31 11.96
CA ASN A 507 -3.46 13.95 12.50
C ASN A 507 -3.56 12.91 11.39
#